data_5c40083e6870ae4127799d11fe0fc96b
#
_entry.id   5c40083e6870ae4127799d11fe0fc96b
#
_cell.length_a   1.000
_cell.length_b   1.000
_cell.length_c   1.000
_cell.angle_alpha   90.00
_cell.angle_beta   90.00
_cell.angle_gamma   90.00
#
_symmetry.space_group_name_H-M   'P 1'
#
loop_
_entity.id
_entity.type
_entity.pdbx_description
1 polymer ?
#
loop_
_entity_poly.entity_id
_entity_poly.type
_entity_poly.pdbx_seq_one_letter_code
_entity_poly.pdbx_strand_id
1 'polypeptide(L)'
;METKVILQKQDLTYLKWSHIRSSSGTAGTFLKAESTISGKKVYYKLSNFDQEKGIIGHECVNEIIVDRLLTLLGADHLHYQLIFADIEIDGRIYTTYLCASEDFKERGESKTSLDNYFMANHVQGESAYDFCQRSGFDAYIDTMLAIDYLIQNRDRHGANIEVLRNSRSHSLRIAPYFDHGLSFLFNCTSEDEISSFDVMKDRQCNNFIGSRSCYENLKYIKGKQVFLGKLTTTDRDYLFEDLDSILSPVHMDRIWLMLTERYRVLNENI
;
A
#
# COMPACT_ATOMS: atom_id res chain seq x y z
N MET A 1 -3.89 14.65 -4.54
CA MET A 1 -2.39 14.86 -4.52
C MET A 1 -1.83 14.19 -5.77
N GLU A 2 -0.81 14.71 -6.37
CA GLU A 2 -0.14 14.11 -7.54
C GLU A 2 1.05 13.27 -7.06
N THR A 3 1.28 12.13 -7.70
CA THR A 3 2.42 11.24 -7.40
C THR A 3 3.72 11.95 -7.74
N LYS A 4 4.62 12.10 -6.77
CA LYS A 4 5.85 12.88 -6.94
C LYS A 4 6.94 12.47 -5.96
N VAL A 5 8.21 12.51 -6.43
CA VAL A 5 9.40 12.44 -5.56
C VAL A 5 9.95 13.84 -5.36
N ILE A 6 10.10 14.26 -4.10
CA ILE A 6 10.63 15.59 -3.73
C ILE A 6 12.02 15.37 -3.14
N LEU A 7 13.03 15.53 -3.99
CA LEU A 7 14.45 15.36 -3.64
C LEU A 7 15.04 16.55 -2.92
N GLN A 8 14.45 17.75 -3.10
CA GLN A 8 14.86 18.93 -2.33
C GLN A 8 14.46 18.76 -0.88
N LYS A 9 15.43 18.83 0.03
CA LYS A 9 15.22 18.66 1.46
C LYS A 9 14.21 19.68 2.00
N GLN A 10 13.19 19.16 2.69
CA GLN A 10 12.14 19.93 3.36
C GLN A 10 12.38 19.98 4.86
N ASP A 11 11.90 21.03 5.52
CA ASP A 11 11.84 21.07 6.99
C ASP A 11 10.43 20.65 7.44
N LEU A 12 10.33 19.46 8.02
CA LEU A 12 9.12 18.89 8.58
C LEU A 12 9.29 18.58 10.08
N THR A 13 10.23 19.25 10.76
CA THR A 13 10.50 19.08 12.20
C THR A 13 9.31 19.46 13.08
N TYR A 14 8.40 20.27 12.56
CA TYR A 14 7.16 20.66 13.26
C TYR A 14 6.11 19.54 13.34
N LEU A 15 6.23 18.47 12.57
CA LEU A 15 5.28 17.35 12.59
C LEU A 15 5.43 16.54 13.89
N LYS A 16 4.30 16.19 14.47
CA LYS A 16 4.25 15.35 15.66
C LYS A 16 3.98 13.91 15.28
N TRP A 17 4.94 13.04 15.55
CA TRP A 17 4.90 11.63 15.20
C TRP A 17 4.26 10.79 16.30
N SER A 18 3.44 9.82 15.92
CA SER A 18 2.75 8.91 16.82
C SER A 18 2.52 7.55 16.15
N HIS A 19 2.53 6.47 16.93
CA HIS A 19 2.03 5.14 16.50
C HIS A 19 0.50 5.04 16.55
N ILE A 20 -0.17 6.03 17.15
CA ILE A 20 -1.63 6.01 17.33
C ILE A 20 -2.28 6.62 16.09
N ARG A 21 -3.20 5.89 15.48
CA ARG A 21 -4.10 6.47 14.46
C ARG A 21 -5.11 7.40 15.14
N SER A 22 -5.31 8.59 14.59
CA SER A 22 -6.34 9.54 15.03
C SER A 22 -7.77 9.11 14.66
N SER A 23 -7.94 8.02 13.90
CA SER A 23 -9.23 7.42 13.56
C SER A 23 -9.36 6.02 14.18
N SER A 24 -10.59 5.60 14.49
CA SER A 24 -10.95 4.31 15.09
C SER A 24 -10.24 3.15 14.37
N GLY A 25 -9.15 2.64 14.91
CA GLY A 25 -8.36 1.57 14.36
C GLY A 25 -7.24 1.17 15.30
N THR A 26 -6.71 -0.03 15.11
CA THR A 26 -5.56 -0.54 15.84
C THR A 26 -4.33 0.34 15.69
N ALA A 27 -3.46 0.40 16.71
CA ALA A 27 -2.16 1.05 16.62
C ALA A 27 -1.40 0.53 15.39
N GLY A 28 -0.92 1.43 14.54
CA GLY A 28 -0.12 1.07 13.37
C GLY A 28 1.32 0.74 13.77
N THR A 29 1.98 -0.11 13.02
CA THR A 29 3.39 -0.48 13.22
C THR A 29 4.32 0.72 12.96
N PHE A 30 3.92 1.65 12.06
CA PHE A 30 4.74 2.77 11.64
C PHE A 30 4.33 4.08 12.29
N LEU A 31 5.32 4.95 12.53
CA LEU A 31 5.08 6.32 12.97
C LEU A 31 4.33 7.10 11.89
N LYS A 32 3.31 7.83 12.32
CA LYS A 32 2.45 8.64 11.47
C LYS A 32 2.31 10.05 12.05
N ALA A 33 2.18 11.02 11.17
CA ALA A 33 1.85 12.39 11.52
C ALA A 33 0.75 12.91 10.59
N GLU A 34 0.13 14.02 10.95
CA GLU A 34 -0.89 14.67 10.13
C GLU A 34 -0.74 16.18 10.16
N SER A 35 -1.13 16.82 9.07
CA SER A 35 -1.27 18.26 8.98
C SER A 35 -2.47 18.63 8.12
N THR A 36 -2.79 19.91 8.08
CA THR A 36 -3.80 20.45 7.17
C THR A 36 -3.12 21.44 6.21
N ILE A 37 -3.15 21.14 4.93
CA ILE A 37 -2.60 21.98 3.87
C ILE A 37 -3.74 22.44 2.97
N SER A 38 -3.92 23.75 2.83
CA SER A 38 -4.98 24.34 2.00
C SER A 38 -6.38 23.78 2.29
N GLY A 39 -6.67 23.50 3.56
CA GLY A 39 -7.96 22.95 4.01
C GLY A 39 -8.15 21.45 3.80
N LYS A 40 -7.16 20.76 3.24
CA LYS A 40 -7.15 19.30 3.10
C LYS A 40 -6.27 18.66 4.15
N LYS A 41 -6.73 17.54 4.71
CA LYS A 41 -5.95 16.75 5.64
C LYS A 41 -4.90 15.94 4.88
N VAL A 42 -3.66 16.02 5.32
CA VAL A 42 -2.51 15.28 4.78
C VAL A 42 -1.97 14.38 5.87
N TYR A 43 -1.78 13.11 5.52
CA TYR A 43 -1.17 12.10 6.37
C TYR A 43 0.27 11.87 5.93
N TYR A 44 1.15 11.77 6.91
CA TYR A 44 2.56 11.42 6.72
C TYR A 44 2.84 10.09 7.39
N LYS A 45 3.65 9.26 6.75
CA LYS A 45 4.04 7.94 7.24
C LYS A 45 5.55 7.78 7.10
N LEU A 46 6.20 7.24 8.11
CA LEU A 46 7.61 6.85 8.06
C LEU A 46 7.73 5.37 7.70
N SER A 47 8.87 5.01 7.14
CA SER A 47 9.33 3.63 7.12
C SER A 47 9.63 3.16 8.54
N ASN A 48 9.95 1.88 8.71
CA ASN A 48 10.20 1.29 10.02
C ASN A 48 11.24 2.10 10.81
N PHE A 49 10.94 2.33 12.09
CA PHE A 49 11.77 3.15 12.98
C PHE A 49 12.30 2.31 14.15
N ASP A 50 13.58 2.39 14.36
CA ASP A 50 14.30 1.82 15.49
C ASP A 50 14.93 2.94 16.33
N GLN A 51 14.82 2.86 17.65
CA GLN A 51 15.30 3.94 18.55
C GLN A 51 16.82 4.17 18.47
N GLU A 52 17.61 3.14 18.16
CA GLU A 52 19.06 3.23 18.06
C GLU A 52 19.53 3.54 16.64
N LYS A 53 18.95 2.87 15.64
CA LYS A 53 19.35 2.95 14.24
C LYS A 53 18.64 4.07 13.46
N GLY A 54 17.55 4.60 13.98
CA GLY A 54 16.71 5.57 13.28
C GLY A 54 15.73 4.92 12.30
N ILE A 55 15.51 5.57 11.16
CA ILE A 55 14.60 5.07 10.13
C ILE A 55 15.28 3.96 9.33
N ILE A 56 14.66 2.79 9.30
CA ILE A 56 15.11 1.60 8.56
C ILE A 56 13.99 1.09 7.65
N GLY A 57 14.35 0.43 6.55
CA GLY A 57 13.39 -0.13 5.59
C GLY A 57 13.01 0.81 4.46
N HIS A 58 12.23 0.27 3.52
CA HIS A 58 11.89 0.93 2.24
C HIS A 58 10.38 1.12 2.06
N GLU A 59 9.59 1.04 3.12
CA GLU A 59 8.14 1.00 3.02
C GLU A 59 7.57 2.26 2.35
N CYS A 60 8.13 3.43 2.63
CA CYS A 60 7.69 4.67 1.99
C CYS A 60 8.03 4.71 0.50
N VAL A 61 9.15 4.12 0.10
CA VAL A 61 9.56 4.01 -1.30
C VAL A 61 8.66 3.01 -2.03
N ASN A 62 8.32 1.90 -1.38
CA ASN A 62 7.39 0.91 -1.93
C ASN A 62 6.01 1.52 -2.21
N GLU A 63 5.51 2.43 -1.36
CA GLU A 63 4.24 3.14 -1.63
C GLU A 63 4.29 3.89 -2.97
N ILE A 64 5.41 4.56 -3.30
CA ILE A 64 5.57 5.28 -4.57
C ILE A 64 5.65 4.34 -5.77
N ILE A 65 6.41 3.25 -5.65
CA ILE A 65 6.52 2.28 -6.73
C ILE A 65 5.15 1.64 -7.02
N VAL A 66 4.41 1.30 -5.96
CA VAL A 66 3.06 0.73 -6.11
C VAL A 66 2.08 1.76 -6.65
N ASP A 67 2.10 3.01 -6.20
CA ASP A 67 1.28 4.09 -6.76
C ASP A 67 1.47 4.20 -8.28
N ARG A 68 2.71 4.26 -8.75
CA ARG A 68 3.04 4.31 -10.18
C ARG A 68 2.59 3.04 -10.92
N LEU A 69 2.79 1.87 -10.32
CA LEU A 69 2.31 0.62 -10.87
C LEU A 69 0.79 0.60 -11.04
N LEU A 70 0.05 1.03 -10.02
CA LEU A 70 -1.41 1.08 -10.06
C LEU A 70 -1.93 2.12 -11.05
N THR A 71 -1.21 3.23 -11.24
CA THR A 71 -1.48 4.20 -12.32
C THR A 71 -1.37 3.54 -13.69
N LEU A 72 -0.28 2.79 -13.97
CA LEU A 72 -0.10 2.05 -15.23
C LEU A 72 -1.17 0.98 -15.43
N LEU A 73 -1.56 0.29 -14.36
CA LEU A 73 -2.57 -0.75 -14.40
C LEU A 73 -4.01 -0.21 -14.43
N GLY A 74 -4.22 1.10 -14.26
CA GLY A 74 -5.52 1.76 -14.29
C GLY A 74 -6.41 1.45 -13.07
N ALA A 75 -5.82 1.06 -11.94
CA ALA A 75 -6.54 0.78 -10.71
C ALA A 75 -6.73 2.05 -9.87
N ASP A 76 -7.93 2.22 -9.27
CA ASP A 76 -8.22 3.34 -8.38
C ASP A 76 -7.46 3.20 -7.05
N HIS A 77 -6.55 4.13 -6.78
CA HIS A 77 -5.66 4.05 -5.62
C HIS A 77 -5.32 5.42 -5.04
N LEU A 78 -4.79 5.41 -3.83
CA LEU A 78 -4.33 6.60 -3.15
C LEU A 78 -2.96 7.02 -3.72
N HIS A 79 -2.85 8.30 -4.11
CA HIS A 79 -1.60 8.87 -4.59
C HIS A 79 -0.73 9.35 -3.44
N TYR A 80 0.59 9.15 -3.59
CA TYR A 80 1.59 9.48 -2.60
C TYR A 80 2.63 10.47 -3.13
N GLN A 81 3.20 11.23 -2.22
CA GLN A 81 4.46 11.94 -2.45
C GLN A 81 5.53 11.33 -1.56
N LEU A 82 6.72 11.08 -2.12
CA LEU A 82 7.92 10.72 -1.37
C LEU A 82 8.72 11.99 -1.14
N ILE A 83 8.95 12.32 0.13
CA ILE A 83 9.54 13.60 0.53
C ILE A 83 10.84 13.35 1.28
N PHE A 84 11.95 13.94 0.80
CA PHE A 84 13.20 14.02 1.53
C PHE A 84 13.11 15.17 2.54
N ALA A 85 13.26 14.88 3.84
CA ALA A 85 13.02 15.89 4.88
C ALA A 85 13.83 15.68 6.15
N ASP A 86 14.02 16.78 6.88
CA ASP A 86 14.38 16.76 8.29
C ASP A 86 13.09 16.64 9.11
N ILE A 87 13.07 15.69 10.03
CA ILE A 87 11.96 15.42 10.97
C ILE A 87 12.51 15.35 12.40
N GLU A 88 11.66 15.61 13.39
CA GLU A 88 12.03 15.46 14.79
C GLU A 88 11.21 14.35 15.45
N ILE A 89 11.90 13.40 16.10
CA ILE A 89 11.30 12.33 16.90
C ILE A 89 12.01 12.32 18.26
N ASP A 90 11.25 12.49 19.34
CA ASP A 90 11.75 12.47 20.73
C ASP A 90 12.96 13.40 20.94
N GLY A 91 12.94 14.61 20.32
CA GLY A 91 13.99 15.62 20.45
C GLY A 91 15.24 15.35 19.59
N ARG A 92 15.25 14.32 18.74
CA ARG A 92 16.33 14.05 17.79
C ARG A 92 15.87 14.35 16.37
N ILE A 93 16.74 14.98 15.60
CA ILE A 93 16.50 15.28 14.17
C ILE A 93 17.05 14.13 13.33
N TYR A 94 16.24 13.67 12.39
CA TYR A 94 16.56 12.66 11.39
C TYR A 94 16.34 13.25 10.00
N THR A 95 17.30 13.05 9.10
CA THR A 95 17.12 13.34 7.66
C THR A 95 16.75 12.05 6.96
N THR A 96 15.57 11.98 6.38
CA THR A 96 15.05 10.73 5.78
C THR A 96 14.03 10.99 4.69
N TYR A 97 13.62 9.92 4.01
CA TYR A 97 12.44 9.91 3.15
C TYR A 97 11.21 9.46 3.93
N LEU A 98 10.10 10.12 3.64
CA LEU A 98 8.79 9.77 4.18
C LEU A 98 7.74 9.87 3.06
N CYS A 99 6.61 9.17 3.20
CA CYS A 99 5.51 9.34 2.27
C CYS A 99 4.39 10.19 2.86
N ALA A 100 3.74 10.96 1.99
CA ALA A 100 2.59 11.80 2.31
C ALA A 100 1.43 11.50 1.36
N SER A 101 0.20 11.53 1.87
CA SER A 101 -1.03 11.36 1.08
C SER A 101 -2.14 12.24 1.60
N GLU A 102 -3.06 12.67 0.72
CA GLU A 102 -4.28 13.35 1.14
C GLU A 102 -5.32 12.35 1.67
N ASP A 103 -6.21 12.83 2.55
CA ASP A 103 -7.37 12.03 2.98
C ASP A 103 -8.29 11.77 1.77
N PHE A 104 -8.56 10.50 1.47
CA PHE A 104 -9.48 10.09 0.40
C PHE A 104 -10.95 10.24 0.76
N LYS A 105 -11.24 10.57 2.02
CA LYS A 105 -12.60 10.72 2.52
C LYS A 105 -13.25 12.00 2.01
N GLU A 106 -14.42 11.88 1.42
CA GLU A 106 -15.21 13.01 0.99
C GLU A 106 -16.02 13.63 2.14
N ARG A 107 -16.48 14.84 1.90
CA ARG A 107 -17.30 15.56 2.91
C ARG A 107 -18.60 14.80 3.22
N GLY A 108 -18.80 14.50 4.49
CA GLY A 108 -19.99 13.78 4.96
C GLY A 108 -19.83 12.24 4.97
N GLU A 109 -18.71 11.73 4.55
CA GLU A 109 -18.38 10.31 4.69
C GLU A 109 -17.86 9.99 6.09
N SER A 110 -18.31 8.85 6.58
CA SER A 110 -17.68 8.11 7.68
C SER A 110 -16.97 6.89 7.13
N LYS A 111 -15.89 6.48 7.79
CA LYS A 111 -15.13 5.31 7.41
C LYS A 111 -15.15 4.23 8.47
N THR A 112 -15.19 3.00 8.05
CA THR A 112 -15.04 1.81 8.89
C THR A 112 -14.18 0.78 8.16
N SER A 113 -13.37 0.05 8.90
CA SER A 113 -12.58 -1.03 8.31
C SER A 113 -13.48 -2.16 7.82
N LEU A 114 -13.03 -2.88 6.79
CA LEU A 114 -13.82 -3.97 6.20
C LEU A 114 -14.09 -5.10 7.19
N ASP A 115 -13.14 -5.41 8.08
CA ASP A 115 -13.35 -6.41 9.13
C ASP A 115 -14.46 -5.99 10.11
N ASN A 116 -14.49 -4.73 10.55
CA ASN A 116 -15.57 -4.22 11.40
C ASN A 116 -16.90 -4.17 10.64
N TYR A 117 -16.89 -3.81 9.37
CA TYR A 117 -18.09 -3.80 8.52
C TYR A 117 -18.62 -5.23 8.31
N PHE A 118 -17.73 -6.20 8.08
CA PHE A 118 -18.05 -7.62 8.02
C PHE A 118 -18.69 -8.12 9.33
N MET A 119 -18.03 -7.87 10.46
CA MET A 119 -18.54 -8.31 11.76
C MET A 119 -19.96 -7.80 12.08
N ALA A 120 -20.30 -6.61 11.57
CA ALA A 120 -21.60 -6.02 11.79
C ALA A 120 -22.70 -6.51 10.82
N ASN A 121 -22.35 -7.07 9.64
CA ASN A 121 -23.28 -7.28 8.54
C ASN A 121 -23.24 -8.69 7.90
N HIS A 122 -22.29 -9.56 8.28
CA HIS A 122 -22.20 -10.91 7.73
C HIS A 122 -23.32 -11.81 8.24
N VAL A 123 -23.65 -12.85 7.48
CA VAL A 123 -24.54 -13.92 7.91
C VAL A 123 -23.73 -15.09 8.48
N GLN A 124 -24.37 -15.89 9.34
CA GLN A 124 -23.68 -17.01 9.99
C GLN A 124 -23.06 -17.97 8.96
N GLY A 125 -21.77 -18.26 9.09
CA GLY A 125 -21.03 -19.16 8.22
C GLY A 125 -20.55 -18.55 6.89
N GLU A 126 -20.83 -17.27 6.65
CA GLU A 126 -20.38 -16.56 5.46
C GLU A 126 -18.87 -16.26 5.54
N SER A 127 -18.13 -16.58 4.48
CA SER A 127 -16.73 -16.16 4.39
C SER A 127 -16.60 -14.68 4.08
N ALA A 128 -15.44 -14.07 4.39
CA ALA A 128 -15.18 -12.68 4.05
C ALA A 128 -15.26 -12.43 2.53
N TYR A 129 -14.84 -13.40 1.73
CA TYR A 129 -14.94 -13.32 0.26
C TYR A 129 -16.41 -13.31 -0.19
N ASP A 130 -17.23 -14.26 0.25
CA ASP A 130 -18.65 -14.35 -0.12
C ASP A 130 -19.42 -13.11 0.32
N PHE A 131 -19.10 -12.60 1.52
CA PHE A 131 -19.65 -11.34 2.01
C PHE A 131 -19.36 -10.17 1.06
N CYS A 132 -18.12 -10.04 0.60
CA CYS A 132 -17.74 -8.99 -0.33
C CYS A 132 -18.46 -9.14 -1.68
N GLN A 133 -18.61 -10.36 -2.18
CA GLN A 133 -19.40 -10.64 -3.39
C GLN A 133 -20.86 -10.18 -3.22
N ARG A 134 -21.51 -10.58 -2.13
CA ARG A 134 -22.89 -10.20 -1.80
C ARG A 134 -23.07 -8.70 -1.59
N SER A 135 -22.03 -8.01 -1.09
CA SER A 135 -22.02 -6.58 -0.83
C SER A 135 -21.74 -5.72 -2.07
N GLY A 136 -21.50 -6.34 -3.24
CA GLY A 136 -21.16 -5.64 -4.48
C GLY A 136 -19.74 -5.10 -4.53
N PHE A 137 -18.82 -5.68 -3.76
CA PHE A 137 -17.40 -5.32 -3.70
C PHE A 137 -16.51 -6.28 -4.52
N ASP A 138 -17.11 -7.16 -5.31
CA ASP A 138 -16.46 -8.24 -6.06
C ASP A 138 -15.34 -7.73 -6.96
N ALA A 139 -15.61 -6.77 -7.83
CA ALA A 139 -14.62 -6.23 -8.76
C ALA A 139 -13.41 -5.62 -8.03
N TYR A 140 -13.65 -4.92 -6.92
CA TYR A 140 -12.59 -4.35 -6.09
C TYR A 140 -11.75 -5.47 -5.45
N ILE A 141 -12.37 -6.44 -4.82
CA ILE A 141 -11.65 -7.51 -4.12
C ILE A 141 -10.89 -8.41 -5.10
N ASP A 142 -11.46 -8.74 -6.23
CA ASP A 142 -10.80 -9.55 -7.25
C ASP A 142 -9.54 -8.84 -7.78
N THR A 143 -9.63 -7.54 -8.08
CA THR A 143 -8.48 -6.71 -8.49
C THR A 143 -7.45 -6.59 -7.38
N MET A 144 -7.88 -6.39 -6.13
CA MET A 144 -7.00 -6.32 -4.97
C MET A 144 -6.16 -7.59 -4.80
N LEU A 145 -6.77 -8.77 -4.94
CA LEU A 145 -6.06 -10.04 -4.82
C LEU A 145 -4.99 -10.21 -5.92
N ALA A 146 -5.28 -9.75 -7.14
CA ALA A 146 -4.30 -9.73 -8.23
C ALA A 146 -3.14 -8.78 -7.93
N ILE A 147 -3.43 -7.56 -7.46
CA ILE A 147 -2.42 -6.57 -7.07
C ILE A 147 -1.55 -7.12 -5.93
N ASP A 148 -2.16 -7.62 -4.85
CA ASP A 148 -1.44 -8.16 -3.69
C ASP A 148 -0.52 -9.33 -4.08
N TYR A 149 -0.92 -10.14 -5.07
CA TYR A 149 -0.05 -11.16 -5.64
C TYR A 149 1.12 -10.53 -6.42
N LEU A 150 0.88 -9.55 -7.28
CA LEU A 150 1.93 -8.91 -8.10
C LEU A 150 3.03 -8.29 -7.24
N ILE A 151 2.64 -7.53 -6.22
CA ILE A 151 3.58 -6.81 -5.35
C ILE A 151 4.03 -7.63 -4.14
N GLN A 152 3.48 -8.83 -3.96
CA GLN A 152 3.66 -9.66 -2.77
C GLN A 152 3.36 -8.89 -1.47
N ASN A 153 2.21 -8.27 -1.41
CA ASN A 153 1.79 -7.54 -0.22
C ASN A 153 1.69 -8.47 0.99
N ARG A 154 2.38 -8.11 2.07
CA ARG A 154 2.44 -8.94 3.28
C ARG A 154 1.38 -8.58 4.31
N ASP A 155 0.65 -7.48 4.13
CA ASP A 155 -0.25 -6.95 5.17
C ASP A 155 -1.56 -6.38 4.62
N ARG A 156 -2.39 -7.24 4.03
CA ARG A 156 -3.75 -6.92 3.61
C ARG A 156 -4.77 -7.34 4.68
N HIS A 157 -4.60 -6.87 5.91
CA HIS A 157 -5.60 -7.08 6.97
C HIS A 157 -6.83 -6.17 6.76
N GLY A 158 -7.95 -6.48 7.43
CA GLY A 158 -9.23 -5.79 7.22
C GLY A 158 -9.20 -4.28 7.44
N ALA A 159 -8.28 -3.77 8.27
CA ALA A 159 -8.13 -2.33 8.47
C ALA A 159 -7.40 -1.62 7.32
N ASN A 160 -6.77 -2.35 6.39
CA ASN A 160 -6.17 -1.82 5.17
C ASN A 160 -7.14 -1.89 3.97
N ILE A 161 -8.43 -2.12 4.27
CA ILE A 161 -9.56 -2.03 3.33
C ILE A 161 -10.64 -1.23 4.06
N GLU A 162 -10.91 -0.02 3.61
CA GLU A 162 -11.90 0.84 4.28
C GLU A 162 -13.19 0.96 3.47
N VAL A 163 -14.32 0.85 4.17
CA VAL A 163 -15.66 1.07 3.65
C VAL A 163 -16.10 2.47 4.03
N LEU A 164 -16.49 3.25 3.05
CA LEU A 164 -16.94 4.64 3.17
C LEU A 164 -18.45 4.72 3.03
N ARG A 165 -19.10 5.34 3.99
CA ARG A 165 -20.54 5.53 4.03
C ARG A 165 -20.90 6.99 4.18
N ASN A 166 -21.71 7.50 3.28
CA ASN A 166 -22.33 8.81 3.42
C ASN A 166 -23.80 8.66 3.81
N SER A 167 -24.13 9.06 5.04
CA SER A 167 -25.48 8.91 5.59
C SER A 167 -26.52 9.84 4.92
N ARG A 168 -26.07 10.93 4.27
CA ARG A 168 -26.97 11.88 3.60
C ARG A 168 -27.38 11.40 2.22
N SER A 169 -26.40 10.91 1.44
CA SER A 169 -26.66 10.37 0.09
C SER A 169 -27.02 8.89 0.09
N HIS A 170 -26.94 8.24 1.24
CA HIS A 170 -27.07 6.78 1.39
C HIS A 170 -26.08 5.98 0.49
N SER A 171 -24.96 6.60 0.11
CA SER A 171 -23.93 5.94 -0.69
C SER A 171 -23.00 5.08 0.18
N LEU A 172 -22.58 3.97 -0.40
CA LEU A 172 -21.60 3.07 0.16
C LEU A 172 -20.57 2.79 -0.94
N ARG A 173 -19.28 2.92 -0.60
CA ARG A 173 -18.17 2.59 -1.50
C ARG A 173 -16.97 2.04 -0.72
N ILE A 174 -16.06 1.35 -1.40
CA ILE A 174 -14.75 1.04 -0.84
C ILE A 174 -13.80 2.21 -1.13
N ALA A 175 -12.85 2.45 -0.21
CA ALA A 175 -11.77 3.40 -0.40
C ALA A 175 -10.86 2.97 -1.57
N PRO A 176 -10.16 3.91 -2.23
CA PRO A 176 -9.09 3.57 -3.17
C PRO A 176 -8.08 2.63 -2.51
N TYR A 177 -7.33 1.84 -3.29
CA TYR A 177 -6.27 0.98 -2.73
C TYR A 177 -5.19 1.82 -2.05
N PHE A 178 -4.75 1.41 -0.86
CA PHE A 178 -3.74 2.11 -0.06
C PHE A 178 -2.97 1.15 0.84
N ASP A 179 -1.91 1.67 1.48
CA ASP A 179 -1.06 0.98 2.47
C ASP A 179 -0.39 -0.29 1.89
N HIS A 180 0.49 -0.06 0.91
CA HIS A 180 1.25 -1.10 0.21
C HIS A 180 2.73 -1.15 0.63
N GLY A 181 3.14 -0.43 1.65
CA GLY A 181 4.54 -0.33 2.07
C GLY A 181 5.19 -1.67 2.36
N LEU A 182 4.46 -2.63 2.94
CA LEU A 182 4.95 -3.98 3.24
C LEU A 182 4.89 -4.92 2.01
N SER A 183 5.36 -4.43 0.87
CA SER A 183 5.42 -5.13 -0.41
C SER A 183 6.86 -5.34 -0.87
N PHE A 184 7.04 -6.10 -1.94
CA PHE A 184 8.33 -6.37 -2.57
C PHE A 184 9.37 -6.94 -1.59
N LEU A 185 10.53 -6.29 -1.54
CA LEU A 185 11.68 -6.64 -0.71
C LEU A 185 11.79 -5.74 0.54
N PHE A 186 10.68 -5.30 1.11
CA PHE A 186 10.62 -4.28 2.16
C PHE A 186 11.56 -4.53 3.35
N ASN A 187 11.88 -5.78 3.63
CA ASN A 187 12.71 -6.21 4.76
C ASN A 187 14.15 -6.56 4.37
N CYS A 188 14.55 -6.40 3.10
CA CYS A 188 15.92 -6.61 2.66
C CYS A 188 16.73 -5.32 2.84
N THR A 189 17.80 -5.37 3.61
CA THR A 189 18.61 -4.21 3.98
C THR A 189 20.04 -4.27 3.45
N SER A 190 20.46 -5.40 2.89
CA SER A 190 21.80 -5.59 2.30
C SER A 190 21.69 -6.04 0.85
N GLU A 191 22.74 -5.77 0.06
CA GLU A 191 22.79 -6.20 -1.34
C GLU A 191 22.77 -7.71 -1.49
N ASP A 192 23.34 -8.45 -0.55
CA ASP A 192 23.34 -9.92 -0.54
C ASP A 192 21.91 -10.46 -0.34
N GLU A 193 21.15 -9.88 0.60
CA GLU A 193 19.73 -10.24 0.82
C GLU A 193 18.91 -9.94 -0.42
N ILE A 194 19.11 -8.77 -1.05
CA ILE A 194 18.39 -8.34 -2.24
C ILE A 194 18.74 -9.27 -3.42
N SER A 195 20.02 -9.54 -3.66
CA SER A 195 20.47 -10.36 -4.78
C SER A 195 20.01 -11.81 -4.67
N SER A 196 19.97 -12.35 -3.45
CA SER A 196 19.54 -13.73 -3.16
C SER A 196 18.03 -13.87 -3.01
N PHE A 197 17.28 -12.77 -3.03
CA PHE A 197 15.83 -12.81 -2.83
C PHE A 197 15.12 -13.58 -3.95
N ASP A 198 14.46 -14.68 -3.62
CA ASP A 198 13.62 -15.42 -4.56
C ASP A 198 12.32 -14.68 -4.78
N VAL A 199 12.17 -14.08 -5.97
CA VAL A 199 11.04 -13.23 -6.35
C VAL A 199 9.74 -14.01 -6.55
N MET A 200 9.82 -15.32 -6.80
CA MET A 200 8.65 -16.18 -7.01
C MET A 200 8.23 -16.95 -5.77
N LYS A 201 9.09 -17.03 -4.75
CA LYS A 201 8.75 -17.70 -3.50
C LYS A 201 7.51 -17.07 -2.88
N ASP A 202 6.49 -17.89 -2.65
CA ASP A 202 5.32 -17.47 -1.90
C ASP A 202 5.67 -17.29 -0.41
N ARG A 203 5.38 -16.12 0.11
CA ARG A 203 5.68 -15.76 1.50
C ARG A 203 4.40 -15.52 2.26
N GLN A 204 4.39 -15.93 3.52
CA GLN A 204 3.24 -15.74 4.38
C GLN A 204 2.83 -14.27 4.46
N CYS A 205 1.56 -13.98 4.22
CA CYS A 205 0.95 -12.66 4.33
C CYS A 205 -0.17 -12.66 5.37
N ASN A 206 -0.51 -11.49 5.86
CA ASN A 206 -1.74 -11.24 6.59
C ASN A 206 -2.79 -10.82 5.57
N ASN A 207 -3.83 -11.63 5.37
CA ASN A 207 -4.89 -11.33 4.41
C ASN A 207 -6.26 -11.60 5.04
N PHE A 208 -7.14 -10.62 5.00
CA PHE A 208 -8.47 -10.71 5.59
C PHE A 208 -9.44 -11.53 4.73
N ILE A 209 -9.28 -11.50 3.40
CA ILE A 209 -10.24 -12.09 2.47
C ILE A 209 -10.03 -13.59 2.29
N GLY A 210 -8.78 -14.04 2.26
CA GLY A 210 -8.44 -15.41 1.88
C GLY A 210 -7.44 -16.09 2.81
N SER A 211 -6.56 -16.88 2.21
CA SER A 211 -5.48 -17.56 2.92
C SER A 211 -4.30 -16.62 3.18
N ARG A 212 -3.34 -17.09 3.97
CA ARG A 212 -2.08 -16.38 4.25
C ARG A 212 -1.05 -16.50 3.11
N SER A 213 -1.49 -16.81 1.91
CA SER A 213 -0.70 -16.98 0.69
C SER A 213 -1.32 -16.15 -0.42
N CYS A 214 -0.57 -15.17 -0.94
CA CYS A 214 -1.03 -14.39 -2.09
C CYS A 214 -1.22 -15.27 -3.34
N TYR A 215 -0.40 -16.31 -3.51
CA TYR A 215 -0.52 -17.24 -4.62
C TYR A 215 -1.79 -18.10 -4.53
N GLU A 216 -2.07 -18.70 -3.36
CA GLU A 216 -3.28 -19.49 -3.17
C GLU A 216 -4.57 -18.65 -3.33
N ASN A 217 -4.50 -17.36 -3.04
CA ASN A 217 -5.64 -16.46 -3.18
C ASN A 217 -6.01 -16.19 -4.65
N LEU A 218 -5.14 -16.48 -5.62
CA LEU A 218 -5.47 -16.43 -7.05
C LEU A 218 -6.61 -17.39 -7.43
N LYS A 219 -6.87 -18.43 -6.62
CA LYS A 219 -8.02 -19.33 -6.83
C LYS A 219 -9.37 -18.60 -6.90
N TYR A 220 -9.51 -17.48 -6.18
CA TYR A 220 -10.75 -16.70 -6.16
C TYR A 220 -11.01 -15.93 -7.47
N ILE A 221 -9.93 -15.64 -8.21
CA ILE A 221 -10.00 -14.86 -9.46
C ILE A 221 -9.75 -15.70 -10.72
N LYS A 222 -9.49 -16.98 -10.57
CA LYS A 222 -9.25 -17.90 -11.69
C LYS A 222 -10.45 -17.92 -12.65
N GLY A 223 -10.19 -17.61 -13.93
CA GLY A 223 -11.22 -17.55 -14.97
C GLY A 223 -12.12 -16.32 -14.89
N LYS A 224 -11.82 -15.36 -14.03
CA LYS A 224 -12.49 -14.06 -13.96
C LYS A 224 -11.73 -13.02 -14.76
N GLN A 225 -12.47 -12.09 -15.33
CA GLN A 225 -11.86 -10.94 -16.00
C GLN A 225 -11.48 -9.88 -14.96
N VAL A 226 -10.23 -9.87 -14.54
CA VAL A 226 -9.66 -8.80 -13.72
C VAL A 226 -9.10 -7.73 -14.66
N PHE A 227 -9.68 -6.54 -14.65
CA PHE A 227 -9.26 -5.44 -15.50
C PHE A 227 -8.01 -4.78 -14.94
N LEU A 228 -6.86 -5.27 -15.37
CA LEU A 228 -5.57 -4.62 -15.13
C LEU A 228 -4.96 -4.20 -16.48
N GLY A 229 -4.40 -3.00 -16.51
CA GLY A 229 -3.63 -2.51 -17.66
C GLY A 229 -2.44 -3.42 -17.97
N LYS A 230 -1.78 -3.18 -19.08
CA LYS A 230 -0.62 -3.98 -19.49
C LYS A 230 0.65 -3.39 -18.90
N LEU A 231 1.45 -4.26 -18.31
CA LEU A 231 2.83 -3.94 -17.92
C LEU A 231 3.76 -4.31 -19.08
N THR A 232 4.57 -3.34 -19.52
CA THR A 232 5.51 -3.48 -20.63
C THR A 232 6.95 -3.23 -20.17
N THR A 233 7.93 -3.65 -20.96
CA THR A 233 9.34 -3.43 -20.63
C THR A 233 9.74 -1.95 -20.54
N THR A 234 9.01 -1.07 -21.20
CA THR A 234 9.27 0.39 -21.19
C THR A 234 8.76 1.08 -19.92
N ASP A 235 7.93 0.41 -19.14
CA ASP A 235 7.33 1.00 -17.92
C ASP A 235 8.32 1.02 -16.74
N ARG A 236 9.46 0.30 -16.87
CA ARG A 236 10.48 0.26 -15.83
C ARG A 236 10.99 1.66 -15.47
N ASP A 237 11.31 2.47 -16.47
CA ASP A 237 11.87 3.80 -16.24
C ASP A 237 10.88 4.71 -15.50
N TYR A 238 9.60 4.65 -15.82
CA TYR A 238 8.55 5.37 -15.11
C TYR A 238 8.38 4.89 -13.67
N LEU A 239 8.43 3.57 -13.43
CA LEU A 239 8.26 3.04 -12.07
C LEU A 239 9.37 3.51 -11.13
N PHE A 240 10.60 3.65 -11.62
CA PHE A 240 11.77 3.99 -10.81
C PHE A 240 12.29 5.43 -11.03
N GLU A 241 11.54 6.28 -11.73
CA GLU A 241 11.90 7.69 -11.94
C GLU A 241 12.24 8.38 -10.61
N ASP A 242 13.38 9.10 -10.58
CA ASP A 242 13.91 9.82 -9.41
C ASP A 242 14.22 8.95 -8.17
N LEU A 243 14.31 7.62 -8.29
CA LEU A 243 14.65 6.72 -7.19
C LEU A 243 16.11 6.25 -7.17
N ASP A 244 16.94 6.63 -8.14
CA ASP A 244 18.35 6.19 -8.26
C ASP A 244 19.23 6.62 -7.06
N SER A 245 18.88 7.71 -6.39
CA SER A 245 19.58 8.17 -5.19
C SER A 245 19.08 7.51 -3.90
N ILE A 246 18.03 6.70 -3.98
CA ILE A 246 17.32 6.10 -2.83
C ILE A 246 17.47 4.59 -2.82
N LEU A 247 17.33 3.96 -3.99
CA LEU A 247 17.47 2.52 -4.18
C LEU A 247 18.71 2.20 -5.03
N SER A 248 19.42 1.14 -4.68
CA SER A 248 20.51 0.66 -5.55
C SER A 248 19.96 0.08 -6.85
N PRO A 249 20.75 0.08 -7.94
CA PRO A 249 20.35 -0.56 -9.20
C PRO A 249 19.94 -2.04 -9.01
N VAL A 250 20.65 -2.77 -8.15
CA VAL A 250 20.34 -4.18 -7.82
C VAL A 250 18.96 -4.30 -7.18
N HIS A 251 18.58 -3.36 -6.32
CA HIS A 251 17.25 -3.35 -5.68
C HIS A 251 16.14 -3.10 -6.72
N MET A 252 16.31 -2.09 -7.57
CA MET A 252 15.36 -1.77 -8.63
C MET A 252 15.21 -2.92 -9.63
N ASP A 253 16.33 -3.55 -10.03
CA ASP A 253 16.32 -4.72 -10.93
C ASP A 253 15.58 -5.91 -10.30
N ARG A 254 15.76 -6.14 -9.01
CA ARG A 254 15.09 -7.25 -8.32
C ARG A 254 13.58 -7.02 -8.19
N ILE A 255 13.14 -5.79 -7.89
CA ILE A 255 11.72 -5.43 -7.88
C ILE A 255 11.14 -5.58 -9.30
N TRP A 256 11.84 -5.10 -10.31
CA TRP A 256 11.40 -5.22 -11.70
C TRP A 256 11.26 -6.67 -12.14
N LEU A 257 12.24 -7.52 -11.84
CA LEU A 257 12.16 -8.95 -12.10
C LEU A 257 10.96 -9.58 -11.41
N MET A 258 10.71 -9.22 -10.15
CA MET A 258 9.56 -9.72 -9.40
C MET A 258 8.24 -9.34 -10.07
N LEU A 259 8.08 -8.09 -10.47
CA LEU A 259 6.87 -7.60 -11.14
C LEU A 259 6.64 -8.32 -12.46
N THR A 260 7.66 -8.44 -13.31
CA THR A 260 7.53 -9.05 -14.64
C THR A 260 7.22 -10.54 -14.57
N GLU A 261 7.90 -11.29 -13.69
CA GLU A 261 7.65 -12.73 -13.52
C GLU A 261 6.27 -13.01 -12.92
N ARG A 262 5.88 -12.25 -11.89
CA ARG A 262 4.56 -12.42 -11.28
C ARG A 262 3.44 -11.96 -12.21
N TYR A 263 3.65 -10.91 -13.00
CA TYR A 263 2.68 -10.48 -14.01
C TYR A 263 2.48 -11.53 -15.09
N ARG A 264 3.57 -12.20 -15.55
CA ARG A 264 3.48 -13.31 -16.49
C ARG A 264 2.63 -14.46 -15.93
N VAL A 265 2.92 -14.90 -14.70
CA VAL A 265 2.16 -15.97 -14.03
C VAL A 265 0.71 -15.57 -13.78
N LEU A 266 0.46 -14.33 -13.41
CA LEU A 266 -0.90 -13.82 -13.23
C LEU A 266 -1.71 -13.98 -14.53
N ASN A 267 -1.18 -13.52 -15.67
CA ASN A 267 -1.85 -13.61 -16.97
C ASN A 267 -2.07 -15.06 -17.48
N GLU A 268 -1.27 -16.02 -17.01
CA GLU A 268 -1.45 -17.44 -17.32
C GLU A 268 -2.57 -18.10 -16.47
N ASN A 269 -3.00 -17.47 -15.37
CA ASN A 269 -3.94 -18.03 -14.39
C ASN A 269 -5.31 -17.36 -14.36
N ILE A 270 -5.45 -16.17 -15.00
CA ILE A 270 -6.71 -15.40 -15.04
C ILE A 270 -7.48 -15.64 -16.36
#